data_e113ea4fd4b61bd8f4670b84fd3af882
#
_entry.id   e113ea4fd4b61bd8f4670b84fd3af882
#
_cell.length_a   1.000
_cell.length_b   1.000
_cell.length_c   1.000
_cell.angle_alpha   90.00
_cell.angle_beta   90.00
_cell.angle_gamma   90.00
#
_symmetry.space_group_name_H-M   'P 1'
#
loop_
_entity.id
_entity.type
_entity.pdbx_description
1 polymer ?
#
loop_
_entity_poly.entity_id
_entity_poly.type
_entity_poly.pdbx_seq_one_letter_code
_entity_poly.pdbx_strand_id
1 'polypeptide(L)' 'GKNSWPELVGRNGEEAAKVIKKENRNVNAIVLKEGTPVTKDFRCDRVWVWVNDNGMVVRAPIIT' A
#
# COMPACT_ATOMS: atom_id res chain seq x y z
N GLY A 1 14.23 -7.34 0.40
CA GLY A 1 12.97 -7.09 1.10
C GLY A 1 11.78 -7.49 0.26
N LYS A 2 10.64 -7.53 0.89
CA LYS A 2 9.40 -7.88 0.22
C LYS A 2 8.94 -6.74 -0.68
N ASN A 3 8.37 -7.06 -1.84
CA ASN A 3 7.94 -6.03 -2.80
C ASN A 3 6.47 -6.11 -3.18
N SER A 4 5.72 -7.06 -2.65
CA SER A 4 4.27 -7.13 -2.85
C SER A 4 3.61 -7.81 -1.65
N TRP A 5 2.34 -7.43 -1.40
CA TRP A 5 1.61 -7.88 -0.22
C TRP A 5 0.18 -8.26 -0.56
N PRO A 6 -0.03 -9.30 -1.41
CA PRO A 6 -1.41 -9.68 -1.79
C PRO A 6 -2.24 -10.16 -0.59
N GLU A 7 -1.60 -10.64 0.45
CA GLU A 7 -2.29 -11.12 1.66
C GLU A 7 -2.96 -9.99 2.44
N LEU A 8 -2.66 -8.73 2.14
CA LEU A 8 -3.24 -7.60 2.88
C LEU A 8 -4.55 -7.10 2.29
N VAL A 9 -4.98 -7.64 1.15
CA VAL A 9 -6.28 -7.28 0.59
C VAL A 9 -7.37 -7.65 1.58
N GLY A 10 -8.29 -6.71 1.82
CA GLY A 10 -9.35 -6.90 2.80
C GLY A 10 -8.99 -6.49 4.22
N ARG A 11 -7.73 -6.15 4.46
CA ARG A 11 -7.29 -5.68 5.77
C ARG A 11 -7.47 -4.17 5.88
N ASN A 12 -7.46 -3.66 7.11
CA ASN A 12 -7.50 -2.22 7.36
C ASN A 12 -6.25 -1.57 6.76
N GLY A 13 -6.43 -0.44 6.05
CA GLY A 13 -5.32 0.21 5.35
C GLY A 13 -4.22 0.69 6.26
N GLU A 14 -4.57 1.23 7.45
CA GLU A 14 -3.57 1.70 8.41
C GLU A 14 -2.75 0.55 8.96
N GLU A 15 -3.39 -0.57 9.26
CA GLU A 15 -2.68 -1.76 9.72
C GLU A 15 -1.81 -2.34 8.61
N ALA A 16 -2.33 -2.35 7.37
CA ALA A 16 -1.57 -2.83 6.22
C ALA A 16 -0.30 -2.00 6.04
N ALA A 17 -0.41 -0.68 6.16
CA ALA A 17 0.75 0.20 6.02
C ALA A 17 1.82 -0.11 7.07
N LYS A 18 1.40 -0.41 8.30
CA LYS A 18 2.34 -0.78 9.37
C LYS A 18 3.04 -2.10 9.06
N VAL A 19 2.31 -3.07 8.56
CA VAL A 19 2.90 -4.37 8.19
C VAL A 19 3.93 -4.19 7.08
N ILE A 20 3.58 -3.40 6.05
CA ILE A 20 4.48 -3.14 4.94
C ILE A 20 5.78 -2.50 5.43
N LYS A 21 5.65 -1.47 6.26
CA LYS A 21 6.83 -0.77 6.79
C LYS A 21 7.68 -1.68 7.66
N LYS A 22 7.04 -2.58 8.40
CA LYS A 22 7.76 -3.53 9.24
C LYS A 22 8.52 -4.56 8.40
N GLU A 23 7.91 -5.02 7.30
CA GLU A 23 8.51 -6.06 6.46
C GLU A 23 9.52 -5.52 5.46
N ASN A 24 9.42 -4.22 5.13
CA ASN A 24 10.40 -3.56 4.28
C ASN A 24 10.59 -2.13 4.75
N ARG A 25 11.64 -1.90 5.52
CA ARG A 25 11.90 -0.61 6.13
C ARG A 25 12.34 0.46 5.15
N ASN A 26 12.68 0.06 3.93
CA ASN A 26 13.18 0.99 2.91
C ASN A 26 12.05 1.62 2.11
N VAL A 27 10.79 1.26 2.35
CA VAL A 27 9.67 1.80 1.61
C VAL A 27 8.79 2.67 2.49
N ASN A 28 8.06 3.59 1.85
CA ASN A 28 7.02 4.37 2.47
C ASN A 28 5.68 3.83 1.99
N ALA A 29 4.81 3.45 2.93
CA ALA A 29 3.48 2.96 2.61
C ALA A 29 2.50 4.12 2.77
N ILE A 30 1.80 4.45 1.70
CA ILE A 30 0.90 5.60 1.66
C ILE A 30 -0.52 5.08 1.45
N VAL A 31 -1.38 5.32 2.44
CA VAL A 31 -2.79 4.91 2.37
C VAL A 31 -3.58 5.98 1.65
N LEU A 32 -4.32 5.58 0.61
CA LEU A 32 -5.14 6.52 -0.12
C LEU A 32 -6.38 5.80 -0.65
N LYS A 33 -7.42 6.59 -0.90
CA LYS A 33 -8.68 6.06 -1.37
C LYS A 33 -8.59 5.70 -2.84
N GLU A 34 -9.21 4.60 -3.22
CA GLU A 34 -9.25 4.17 -4.61
C GLU A 34 -9.83 5.28 -5.50
N GLY A 35 -9.20 5.50 -6.65
CA GLY A 35 -9.57 6.58 -7.55
C GLY A 35 -8.85 7.89 -7.30
N THR A 36 -8.04 7.99 -6.23
CA THR A 36 -7.26 9.20 -5.98
C THR A 36 -6.22 9.37 -7.08
N PRO A 37 -6.12 10.55 -7.71
CA PRO A 37 -5.07 10.79 -8.71
C PRO A 37 -3.69 10.71 -8.08
N VAL A 38 -2.77 10.04 -8.77
CA VAL A 38 -1.39 9.93 -8.32
C VAL A 38 -0.48 10.15 -9.52
N THR A 39 0.80 10.44 -9.25
CA THR A 39 1.78 10.56 -10.30
C THR A 39 2.03 9.20 -10.95
N LYS A 40 2.42 9.21 -12.23
CA LYS A 40 2.65 7.98 -12.99
C LYS A 40 4.11 7.55 -13.00
N ASP A 41 4.93 8.17 -12.16
CA ASP A 41 6.32 7.78 -12.02
C ASP A 41 6.44 6.50 -11.20
N PHE A 42 7.52 5.78 -11.42
CA PHE A 42 7.85 4.61 -10.61
C PHE A 42 8.84 5.01 -9.52
N ARG A 43 8.63 4.50 -8.30
CA ARG A 43 9.58 4.69 -7.21
C ARG A 43 9.79 3.37 -6.50
N CYS A 44 11.05 3.00 -6.30
CA CYS A 44 11.37 1.74 -5.63
C CYS A 44 11.26 1.82 -4.10
N ASP A 45 10.92 3.00 -3.57
CA ASP A 45 10.78 3.23 -2.14
C ASP A 45 9.36 3.59 -1.73
N ARG A 46 8.36 3.28 -2.56
CA ARG A 46 6.98 3.69 -2.31
C ARG A 46 6.01 2.54 -2.54
N VAL A 47 5.02 2.42 -1.66
CA VAL A 47 3.93 1.47 -1.81
C VAL A 47 2.61 2.22 -1.64
N TRP A 48 1.76 2.17 -2.67
CA TRP A 48 0.40 2.69 -2.57
C TRP A 48 -0.48 1.64 -1.91
N VAL A 49 -1.20 2.04 -0.86
CA VAL A 49 -2.16 1.17 -0.18
C VAL A 49 -3.56 1.70 -0.49
N TRP A 50 -4.16 1.15 -1.53
CA TRP A 50 -5.47 1.59 -2.01
C TRP A 50 -6.58 1.02 -1.15
N VAL A 51 -7.44 1.88 -0.62
CA VAL A 51 -8.55 1.46 0.25
C VAL A 51 -9.87 1.95 -0.31
N ASN A 52 -10.97 1.28 0.12
CA ASN A 52 -12.32 1.70 -0.20
C ASN A 52 -12.82 2.71 0.83
N ASP A 53 -14.11 3.06 0.75
CA ASP A 53 -14.71 4.05 1.66
C ASP A 53 -14.69 3.59 3.12
N ASN A 54 -14.59 2.29 3.36
CA ASN A 54 -14.51 1.73 4.70
C ASN A 54 -13.06 1.62 5.22
N GLY A 55 -12.09 2.06 4.42
CA GLY A 55 -10.69 2.00 4.82
C GLY A 55 -10.05 0.64 4.65
N MET A 56 -10.67 -0.26 3.87
CA MET A 56 -10.15 -1.61 3.66
C MET A 56 -9.38 -1.68 2.36
N VAL A 57 -8.26 -2.40 2.37
CA VAL A 57 -7.40 -2.55 1.20
C VAL A 57 -8.12 -3.31 0.09
N VAL A 58 -8.16 -2.74 -1.11
CA VAL A 58 -8.89 -3.30 -2.25
C VAL A 58 -7.99 -3.87 -3.34
N ARG A 59 -6.70 -3.60 -3.29
CA ARG A 59 -5.72 -4.14 -4.25
C ARG A 59 -4.49 -4.58 -3.50
N ALA A 60 -3.81 -5.58 -4.04
CA ALA A 60 -2.54 -6.03 -3.46
C ALA A 60 -1.54 -4.86 -3.50
N PRO A 61 -1.04 -4.40 -2.33
CA PRO A 61 -0.02 -3.36 -2.34
C PRO A 61 1.27 -3.86 -2.99
N ILE A 62 1.86 -3.03 -3.84
CA ILE A 62 3.11 -3.34 -4.51
C ILE A 62 4.00 -2.10 -4.52
N ILE A 63 5.29 -2.32 -4.65
CA ILE A 63 6.23 -1.23 -4.82
C ILE A 63 6.02 -0.64 -6.21
N THR A 64 5.71 0.61 -6.28
CA THR A 64 5.50 1.33 -7.51
C THR A 64 5.56 2.84 -7.27
#